data_8224f335fecac79d42a615de6dc3d27d
#
_entry.id   8224f335fecac79d42a615de6dc3d27d
#
_cell.length_a   1.000
_cell.length_b   1.000
_cell.length_c   1.000
_cell.angle_alpha   90.00
_cell.angle_beta   90.00
_cell.angle_gamma   90.00
#
_symmetry.space_group_name_H-M   'P 1'
#
loop_
_entity.id
_entity.type
_entity.pdbx_description
1 polymer ?
#
loop_
_entity_poly.entity_id
_entity_poly.type
_entity_poly.pdbx_seq_one_letter_code
_entity_poly.pdbx_strand_id
1 'polypeptide(L)'
;KADKIKDGNRLYKQGKYDKAMDNYTNVLIDLPNSPYIHYNIGNAAYKKGDYEKAIGAYTKSLASDNPALEEKANYNIGNCKYKQGKLKENTNLSEAIKLYREALDYYKRAIDLNPKNVDAKFNHEFVERRIKKLLDRQKQQQKNKQDKKGQDKEEQRQNQQEKQGKPHKQEESSKVKQQKGQKKAEQKQPAQEPQEKKEMTKAEAMRLLDALKDEEQPRLLKGQRQMGHFPEVFKDW
;
A
#
# COMPACT_ATOMS: atom_id res chain seq x y z
N LYS A 1 -41.68 -1.78 7.97
CA LYS A 1 -40.53 -1.32 7.11
C LYS A 1 -39.76 -0.16 7.76
N ALA A 2 -40.45 0.93 8.10
CA ALA A 2 -39.83 2.10 8.73
C ALA A 2 -39.13 1.75 10.05
N ASP A 3 -39.64 0.87 10.86
CA ASP A 3 -39.04 0.45 12.12
C ASP A 3 -37.75 -0.34 11.90
N LYS A 4 -37.71 -1.24 10.90
CA LYS A 4 -36.46 -1.96 10.54
C LYS A 4 -35.35 -1.01 10.07
N ILE A 5 -35.71 0.06 9.34
CA ILE A 5 -34.74 1.08 8.91
C ILE A 5 -34.22 1.86 10.13
N LYS A 6 -35.12 2.28 11.04
CA LYS A 6 -34.76 2.97 12.29
C LYS A 6 -33.84 2.09 13.15
N ASP A 7 -34.16 0.81 13.29
CA ASP A 7 -33.35 -0.15 14.03
C ASP A 7 -31.99 -0.35 13.38
N GLY A 8 -31.92 -0.49 12.04
CA GLY A 8 -30.69 -0.54 11.29
C GLY A 8 -29.81 0.69 11.55
N ASN A 9 -30.42 1.90 11.47
CA ASN A 9 -29.69 3.15 11.72
C ASN A 9 -29.21 3.24 13.18
N ARG A 10 -30.00 2.76 14.15
CA ARG A 10 -29.61 2.70 15.56
C ARG A 10 -28.42 1.76 15.78
N LEU A 11 -28.44 0.56 15.18
CA LEU A 11 -27.38 -0.43 15.25
C LEU A 11 -26.11 0.08 14.59
N TYR A 12 -26.22 0.77 13.45
CA TYR A 12 -25.10 1.42 12.78
C TYR A 12 -24.41 2.44 13.70
N LYS A 13 -25.18 3.32 14.35
CA LYS A 13 -24.65 4.29 15.31
C LYS A 13 -23.96 3.65 16.51
N GLN A 14 -24.38 2.42 16.88
CA GLN A 14 -23.75 1.62 17.95
C GLN A 14 -22.50 0.84 17.47
N GLY A 15 -22.08 0.98 16.22
CA GLY A 15 -20.99 0.20 15.65
C GLY A 15 -21.31 -1.27 15.36
N LYS A 16 -22.57 -1.67 15.49
CA LYS A 16 -23.05 -3.05 15.24
C LYS A 16 -23.38 -3.23 13.75
N TYR A 17 -22.38 -3.07 12.90
CA TYR A 17 -22.55 -2.97 11.45
C TYR A 17 -23.15 -4.22 10.81
N ASP A 18 -22.81 -5.43 11.26
CA ASP A 18 -23.43 -6.67 10.75
C ASP A 18 -24.93 -6.67 10.98
N LYS A 19 -25.35 -6.43 12.23
CA LYS A 19 -26.77 -6.39 12.57
C LYS A 19 -27.52 -5.25 11.86
N ALA A 20 -26.83 -4.12 11.60
CA ALA A 20 -27.41 -3.05 10.81
C ALA A 20 -27.63 -3.49 9.35
N MET A 21 -26.66 -4.17 8.74
CA MET A 21 -26.78 -4.71 7.38
C MET A 21 -27.89 -5.75 7.28
N ASP A 22 -28.04 -6.64 8.27
CA ASP A 22 -29.13 -7.63 8.30
C ASP A 22 -30.51 -6.93 8.29
N ASN A 23 -30.68 -5.88 9.10
CA ASN A 23 -31.91 -5.10 9.09
C ASN A 23 -32.16 -4.41 7.74
N TYR A 24 -31.15 -3.80 7.15
CA TYR A 24 -31.26 -3.18 5.83
C TYR A 24 -31.57 -4.22 4.73
N THR A 25 -30.92 -5.39 4.76
CA THR A 25 -31.17 -6.47 3.82
C THR A 25 -32.60 -7.00 3.93
N ASN A 26 -33.13 -7.11 5.16
CA ASN A 26 -34.53 -7.45 5.37
C ASN A 26 -35.53 -6.42 4.81
N VAL A 27 -35.12 -5.14 4.71
CA VAL A 27 -35.95 -4.11 4.05
C VAL A 27 -35.91 -4.29 2.53
N LEU A 28 -34.78 -4.75 1.96
CA LEU A 28 -34.65 -5.00 0.52
C LEU A 28 -35.54 -6.16 0.03
N ILE A 29 -36.01 -7.05 0.90
CA ILE A 29 -37.01 -8.06 0.51
C ILE A 29 -38.27 -7.39 -0.03
N ASP A 30 -38.69 -6.30 0.60
CA ASP A 30 -39.90 -5.54 0.23
C ASP A 30 -39.59 -4.39 -0.77
N LEU A 31 -38.37 -3.87 -0.77
CA LEU A 31 -37.92 -2.73 -1.55
C LEU A 31 -36.57 -3.02 -2.22
N PRO A 32 -36.50 -3.98 -3.15
CA PRO A 32 -35.23 -4.53 -3.67
C PRO A 32 -34.33 -3.50 -4.35
N ASN A 33 -34.91 -2.46 -4.92
CA ASN A 33 -34.20 -1.43 -5.67
C ASN A 33 -34.10 -0.10 -4.92
N SER A 34 -34.28 -0.09 -3.57
CA SER A 34 -34.17 1.14 -2.79
C SER A 34 -32.74 1.70 -2.77
N PRO A 35 -32.44 2.82 -3.44
CA PRO A 35 -31.10 3.37 -3.48
C PRO A 35 -30.60 3.78 -2.09
N TYR A 36 -31.49 4.29 -1.24
CA TYR A 36 -31.16 4.71 0.12
C TYR A 36 -30.76 3.54 1.02
N ILE A 37 -31.41 2.38 0.87
CA ILE A 37 -31.07 1.19 1.64
C ILE A 37 -29.73 0.62 1.16
N HIS A 38 -29.49 0.57 -0.14
CA HIS A 38 -28.20 0.19 -0.68
C HIS A 38 -27.09 1.13 -0.19
N TYR A 39 -27.32 2.45 -0.16
CA TYR A 39 -26.39 3.41 0.41
C TYR A 39 -26.05 3.11 1.87
N ASN A 40 -27.05 2.81 2.71
CA ASN A 40 -26.85 2.49 4.12
C ASN A 40 -26.07 1.16 4.31
N ILE A 41 -26.32 0.16 3.49
CA ILE A 41 -25.52 -1.09 3.46
C ILE A 41 -24.07 -0.76 3.09
N GLY A 42 -23.85 0.10 2.10
CA GLY A 42 -22.53 0.58 1.72
C GLY A 42 -21.78 1.23 2.88
N ASN A 43 -22.47 2.11 3.62
CA ASN A 43 -21.89 2.76 4.80
C ASN A 43 -21.49 1.74 5.87
N ALA A 44 -22.33 0.75 6.15
CA ALA A 44 -22.02 -0.29 7.14
C ALA A 44 -20.87 -1.19 6.72
N ALA A 45 -20.82 -1.59 5.45
CA ALA A 45 -19.72 -2.37 4.88
C ALA A 45 -18.39 -1.57 4.89
N TYR A 46 -18.44 -0.28 4.55
CA TYR A 46 -17.26 0.61 4.62
C TYR A 46 -16.68 0.68 6.04
N LYS A 47 -17.53 0.89 7.06
CA LYS A 47 -17.10 0.93 8.46
C LYS A 47 -16.53 -0.40 8.96
N LYS A 48 -16.91 -1.52 8.36
CA LYS A 48 -16.30 -2.83 8.62
C LYS A 48 -14.96 -3.01 7.89
N GLY A 49 -14.62 -2.17 6.94
CA GLY A 49 -13.45 -2.35 6.08
C GLY A 49 -13.69 -3.28 4.89
N ASP A 50 -14.93 -3.73 4.66
CA ASP A 50 -15.31 -4.51 3.49
C ASP A 50 -15.59 -3.57 2.31
N TYR A 51 -14.51 -3.06 1.74
CA TYR A 51 -14.57 -2.02 0.71
C TYR A 51 -15.18 -2.54 -0.59
N GLU A 52 -15.03 -3.82 -0.91
CA GLU A 52 -15.62 -4.41 -2.11
C GLU A 52 -17.15 -4.47 -2.00
N LYS A 53 -17.66 -4.99 -0.89
CA LYS A 53 -19.09 -4.99 -0.61
C LYS A 53 -19.67 -3.57 -0.54
N ALA A 54 -18.92 -2.64 0.04
CA ALA A 54 -19.32 -1.23 0.10
C ALA A 54 -19.47 -0.63 -1.30
N ILE A 55 -18.49 -0.82 -2.20
CA ILE A 55 -18.55 -0.37 -3.59
C ILE A 55 -19.76 -0.96 -4.30
N GLY A 56 -20.01 -2.27 -4.19
CA GLY A 56 -21.15 -2.92 -4.81
C GLY A 56 -22.50 -2.33 -4.33
N ALA A 57 -22.60 -2.03 -3.05
CA ALA A 57 -23.79 -1.42 -2.48
C ALA A 57 -23.96 0.05 -2.90
N TYR A 58 -22.92 0.86 -2.86
CA TYR A 58 -22.97 2.24 -3.34
C TYR A 58 -23.26 2.32 -4.85
N THR A 59 -22.71 1.42 -5.66
CA THR A 59 -23.01 1.35 -7.10
C THR A 59 -24.52 1.13 -7.35
N LYS A 60 -25.17 0.27 -6.56
CA LYS A 60 -26.63 0.10 -6.62
C LYS A 60 -27.38 1.36 -6.19
N SER A 61 -26.82 2.17 -5.31
CA SER A 61 -27.45 3.43 -4.89
C SER A 61 -27.35 4.54 -5.96
N LEU A 62 -26.45 4.40 -6.94
CA LEU A 62 -26.36 5.34 -8.09
C LEU A 62 -27.57 5.27 -9.02
N ALA A 63 -28.44 4.26 -8.90
CA ALA A 63 -29.71 4.19 -9.63
C ALA A 63 -30.76 5.19 -9.11
N SER A 64 -30.36 6.11 -8.22
CA SER A 64 -31.24 7.16 -7.67
C SER A 64 -31.34 8.36 -8.61
N ASP A 65 -32.54 8.91 -8.75
CA ASP A 65 -32.76 10.21 -9.41
C ASP A 65 -32.41 11.41 -8.52
N ASN A 66 -31.90 11.16 -7.30
CA ASN A 66 -31.50 12.20 -6.35
C ASN A 66 -30.01 12.54 -6.50
N PRO A 67 -29.64 13.71 -7.08
CA PRO A 67 -28.25 14.09 -7.27
C PRO A 67 -27.43 14.16 -5.98
N ALA A 68 -28.08 14.50 -4.85
CA ALA A 68 -27.40 14.56 -3.56
C ALA A 68 -27.04 13.16 -3.02
N LEU A 69 -27.81 12.12 -3.35
CA LEU A 69 -27.46 10.75 -3.03
C LEU A 69 -26.39 10.21 -3.98
N GLU A 70 -26.50 10.54 -5.26
CA GLU A 70 -25.50 10.19 -6.28
C GLU A 70 -24.11 10.77 -5.92
N GLU A 71 -24.08 12.04 -5.55
CA GLU A 71 -22.86 12.73 -5.09
C GLU A 71 -22.22 11.99 -3.91
N LYS A 72 -22.98 11.71 -2.86
CA LYS A 72 -22.49 10.99 -1.67
C LYS A 72 -22.02 9.58 -2.00
N ALA A 73 -22.71 8.87 -2.87
CA ALA A 73 -22.32 7.53 -3.29
C ALA A 73 -20.99 7.55 -4.07
N ASN A 74 -20.83 8.47 -5.01
CA ASN A 74 -19.57 8.65 -5.72
C ASN A 74 -18.41 9.00 -4.77
N TYR A 75 -18.61 9.96 -3.86
CA TYR A 75 -17.62 10.30 -2.84
C TYR A 75 -17.19 9.07 -2.02
N ASN A 76 -18.14 8.27 -1.56
CA ASN A 76 -17.86 7.09 -0.74
C ASN A 76 -17.21 5.94 -1.55
N ILE A 77 -17.56 5.77 -2.84
CA ILE A 77 -16.85 4.83 -3.71
C ILE A 77 -15.38 5.27 -3.86
N GLY A 78 -15.14 6.57 -4.06
CA GLY A 78 -13.80 7.14 -4.07
C GLY A 78 -13.01 6.82 -2.80
N ASN A 79 -13.65 6.97 -1.63
CA ASN A 79 -13.05 6.60 -0.35
C ASN A 79 -12.71 5.09 -0.29
N CYS A 80 -13.60 4.22 -0.75
CA CYS A 80 -13.35 2.77 -0.80
C CYS A 80 -12.13 2.45 -1.69
N LYS A 81 -12.08 3.02 -2.90
CA LYS A 81 -10.97 2.84 -3.85
C LYS A 81 -9.64 3.33 -3.27
N TYR A 82 -9.65 4.47 -2.58
CA TYR A 82 -8.49 4.95 -1.85
C TYR A 82 -8.03 3.96 -0.77
N LYS A 83 -8.94 3.46 0.07
CA LYS A 83 -8.61 2.48 1.12
C LYS A 83 -8.04 1.18 0.52
N GLN A 84 -8.62 0.66 -0.57
CA GLN A 84 -8.09 -0.49 -1.29
C GLN A 84 -6.68 -0.22 -1.84
N GLY A 85 -6.46 0.95 -2.43
CA GLY A 85 -5.15 1.39 -2.92
C GLY A 85 -4.12 1.43 -1.80
N LYS A 86 -4.48 1.99 -0.64
CA LYS A 86 -3.60 2.04 0.54
C LYS A 86 -3.15 0.66 1.01
N LEU A 87 -4.02 -0.34 0.96
CA LEU A 87 -3.68 -1.73 1.31
C LEU A 87 -2.67 -2.35 0.32
N LYS A 88 -2.61 -1.85 -0.92
CA LYS A 88 -1.72 -2.35 -1.98
C LYS A 88 -0.37 -1.62 -2.08
N GLU A 89 -0.18 -0.48 -1.43
CA GLU A 89 1.03 0.36 -1.60
C GLU A 89 2.35 -0.36 -1.37
N ASN A 90 2.39 -1.29 -0.44
CA ASN A 90 3.63 -2.00 -0.09
C ASN A 90 3.75 -3.38 -0.79
N THR A 91 2.67 -3.91 -1.34
CA THR A 91 2.64 -5.23 -1.97
C THR A 91 2.57 -5.16 -3.50
N ASN A 92 1.79 -4.24 -4.04
CA ASN A 92 1.62 -4.03 -5.47
C ASN A 92 1.43 -2.55 -5.80
N LEU A 93 2.55 -1.86 -6.04
CA LEU A 93 2.57 -0.42 -6.28
C LEU A 93 1.77 -0.02 -7.53
N SER A 94 1.80 -0.82 -8.59
CA SER A 94 1.07 -0.54 -9.83
C SER A 94 -0.43 -0.63 -9.62
N GLU A 95 -0.90 -1.62 -8.88
CA GLU A 95 -2.30 -1.78 -8.52
C GLU A 95 -2.77 -0.67 -7.56
N ALA A 96 -1.93 -0.26 -6.60
CA ALA A 96 -2.22 0.87 -5.73
C ALA A 96 -2.45 2.15 -6.54
N ILE A 97 -1.57 2.46 -7.50
CA ILE A 97 -1.70 3.63 -8.38
C ILE A 97 -2.98 3.55 -9.21
N LYS A 98 -3.33 2.36 -9.74
CA LYS A 98 -4.57 2.15 -10.48
C LYS A 98 -5.80 2.46 -9.63
N LEU A 99 -5.88 1.88 -8.42
CA LEU A 99 -6.99 2.10 -7.50
C LEU A 99 -7.11 3.58 -7.08
N TYR A 100 -6.00 4.28 -6.92
CA TYR A 100 -6.00 5.71 -6.64
C TYR A 100 -6.51 6.54 -7.82
N ARG A 101 -6.20 6.18 -9.08
CA ARG A 101 -6.77 6.84 -10.26
C ARG A 101 -8.29 6.63 -10.32
N GLU A 102 -8.75 5.40 -10.06
CA GLU A 102 -10.18 5.13 -9.96
C GLU A 102 -10.83 5.99 -8.84
N ALA A 103 -10.16 6.18 -7.70
CA ALA A 103 -10.66 7.07 -6.65
C ALA A 103 -10.79 8.52 -7.13
N LEU A 104 -9.82 9.04 -7.91
CA LEU A 104 -9.90 10.38 -8.48
C LEU A 104 -11.10 10.56 -9.40
N ASP A 105 -11.40 9.57 -10.25
CA ASP A 105 -12.54 9.62 -11.15
C ASP A 105 -13.86 9.75 -10.37
N TYR A 106 -14.01 8.99 -9.28
CA TYR A 106 -15.20 9.07 -8.42
C TYR A 106 -15.27 10.39 -7.64
N TYR A 107 -14.16 10.91 -7.10
CA TYR A 107 -14.17 12.23 -6.46
C TYR A 107 -14.50 13.34 -7.45
N LYS A 108 -13.96 13.29 -8.66
CA LYS A 108 -14.30 14.23 -9.72
C LYS A 108 -15.80 14.24 -9.98
N ARG A 109 -16.41 13.05 -10.11
CA ARG A 109 -17.86 12.94 -10.30
C ARG A 109 -18.66 13.51 -9.13
N ALA A 110 -18.22 13.29 -7.90
CA ALA A 110 -18.83 13.90 -6.73
C ALA A 110 -18.71 15.44 -6.75
N ILE A 111 -17.56 15.97 -7.18
CA ILE A 111 -17.33 17.41 -7.30
C ILE A 111 -18.17 18.03 -8.42
N ASP A 112 -18.33 17.33 -9.56
CA ASP A 112 -19.17 17.78 -10.67
C ASP A 112 -20.65 17.89 -10.25
N LEU A 113 -21.13 16.94 -9.44
CA LEU A 113 -22.48 16.93 -8.87
C LEU A 113 -22.66 17.98 -7.75
N ASN A 114 -21.64 18.23 -6.96
CA ASN A 114 -21.64 19.21 -5.89
C ASN A 114 -20.29 19.96 -5.80
N PRO A 115 -20.15 21.06 -6.54
CA PRO A 115 -18.90 21.86 -6.51
C PRO A 115 -18.59 22.49 -5.14
N LYS A 116 -19.50 22.43 -4.18
CA LYS A 116 -19.30 22.91 -2.79
C LYS A 116 -18.78 21.81 -1.85
N ASN A 117 -18.66 20.56 -2.29
CA ASN A 117 -18.09 19.49 -1.48
C ASN A 117 -16.59 19.68 -1.27
N VAL A 118 -16.24 20.31 -0.15
CA VAL A 118 -14.84 20.60 0.22
C VAL A 118 -14.06 19.31 0.49
N ASP A 119 -14.69 18.28 1.06
CA ASP A 119 -14.04 17.03 1.41
C ASP A 119 -13.69 16.22 0.14
N ALA A 120 -14.57 16.21 -0.87
CA ALA A 120 -14.27 15.57 -2.14
C ALA A 120 -13.11 16.27 -2.86
N LYS A 121 -13.07 17.60 -2.86
CA LYS A 121 -11.93 18.38 -3.42
C LYS A 121 -10.64 18.08 -2.69
N PHE A 122 -10.67 18.10 -1.36
CA PHE A 122 -9.51 17.80 -0.53
C PHE A 122 -8.98 16.39 -0.80
N ASN A 123 -9.87 15.38 -0.81
CA ASN A 123 -9.48 14.00 -1.04
C ASN A 123 -8.94 13.79 -2.46
N HIS A 124 -9.51 14.47 -3.46
CA HIS A 124 -9.00 14.46 -4.83
C HIS A 124 -7.54 14.95 -4.87
N GLU A 125 -7.26 16.16 -4.38
CA GLU A 125 -5.90 16.70 -4.34
C GLU A 125 -4.93 15.84 -3.50
N PHE A 126 -5.40 15.33 -2.38
CA PHE A 126 -4.62 14.46 -1.52
C PHE A 126 -4.17 13.19 -2.28
N VAL A 127 -5.09 12.55 -3.01
CA VAL A 127 -4.79 11.34 -3.78
C VAL A 127 -3.91 11.64 -4.99
N GLU A 128 -4.08 12.79 -5.67
CA GLU A 128 -3.17 13.23 -6.73
C GLU A 128 -1.72 13.33 -6.24
N ARG A 129 -1.51 14.01 -5.11
CA ARG A 129 -0.17 14.10 -4.48
C ARG A 129 0.37 12.72 -4.11
N ARG A 130 -0.50 11.82 -3.62
CA ARG A 130 -0.10 10.45 -3.28
C ARG A 130 0.36 9.66 -4.51
N ILE A 131 -0.38 9.73 -5.62
CA ILE A 131 0.00 9.10 -6.89
C ILE A 131 1.36 9.61 -7.34
N LYS A 132 1.61 10.92 -7.31
CA LYS A 132 2.91 11.51 -7.69
C LYS A 132 4.06 10.90 -6.88
N LYS A 133 3.94 10.85 -5.55
CA LYS A 133 4.94 10.22 -4.68
C LYS A 133 5.18 8.74 -5.04
N LEU A 134 4.12 7.99 -5.35
CA LEU A 134 4.24 6.57 -5.69
C LEU A 134 4.88 6.35 -7.08
N LEU A 135 4.59 7.21 -8.05
CA LEU A 135 5.23 7.18 -9.37
C LEU A 135 6.74 7.47 -9.27
N ASP A 136 7.13 8.43 -8.44
CA ASP A 136 8.55 8.73 -8.20
C ASP A 136 9.25 7.54 -7.52
N ARG A 137 8.62 6.89 -6.54
CA ARG A 137 9.12 5.66 -5.92
C ARG A 137 9.25 4.53 -6.95
N GLN A 138 8.28 4.37 -7.86
CA GLN A 138 8.31 3.36 -8.91
C GLN A 138 9.48 3.58 -9.87
N LYS A 139 9.71 4.83 -10.30
CA LYS A 139 10.86 5.20 -11.15
C LYS A 139 12.19 4.90 -10.47
N GLN A 140 12.35 5.23 -9.20
CA GLN A 140 13.56 4.93 -8.44
C GLN A 140 13.80 3.42 -8.34
N GLN A 141 12.76 2.64 -8.07
CA GLN A 141 12.89 1.17 -8.02
C GLN A 141 13.31 0.57 -9.37
N GLN A 142 12.79 1.10 -10.48
CA GLN A 142 13.17 0.67 -11.82
C GLN A 142 14.63 1.03 -12.12
N LYS A 143 15.07 2.25 -11.79
CA LYS A 143 16.46 2.69 -11.95
C LYS A 143 17.43 1.80 -11.17
N ASN A 144 17.15 1.58 -9.88
CA ASN A 144 17.98 0.72 -9.04
C ASN A 144 18.09 -0.73 -9.55
N LYS A 145 17.01 -1.25 -10.18
CA LYS A 145 17.03 -2.59 -10.81
C LYS A 145 17.88 -2.62 -12.09
N GLN A 146 17.89 -1.53 -12.86
CA GLN A 146 18.71 -1.41 -14.06
C GLN A 146 20.19 -1.28 -13.70
N ASP A 147 20.52 -0.46 -12.70
CA ASP A 147 21.89 -0.26 -12.22
C ASP A 147 22.49 -1.57 -11.68
N LYS A 148 21.73 -2.33 -10.89
CA LYS A 148 22.16 -3.66 -10.41
C LYS A 148 22.41 -4.65 -11.56
N LYS A 149 21.50 -4.71 -12.55
CA LYS A 149 21.69 -5.57 -13.73
C LYS A 149 22.92 -5.16 -14.57
N GLY A 150 23.25 -3.87 -14.59
CA GLY A 150 24.46 -3.36 -15.22
C GLY A 150 25.73 -3.86 -14.51
N GLN A 151 25.76 -3.73 -13.19
CA GLN A 151 26.87 -4.19 -12.34
C GLN A 151 27.08 -5.70 -12.43
N ASP A 152 26.00 -6.50 -12.33
CA ASP A 152 26.08 -7.96 -12.46
C ASP A 152 26.66 -8.41 -13.83
N LYS A 153 26.32 -7.69 -14.92
CA LYS A 153 26.85 -7.97 -16.25
C LYS A 153 28.34 -7.60 -16.39
N GLU A 154 28.75 -6.52 -15.76
CA GLU A 154 30.11 -6.05 -15.78
C GLU A 154 31.04 -6.97 -14.97
N GLU A 155 30.59 -7.43 -13.83
CA GLU A 155 31.26 -8.41 -12.98
C GLU A 155 31.39 -9.79 -13.69
N GLN A 156 30.32 -10.21 -14.39
CA GLN A 156 30.38 -11.42 -15.21
C GLN A 156 31.39 -11.31 -16.39
N ARG A 157 31.51 -10.12 -17.00
CA ARG A 157 32.50 -9.88 -18.08
C ARG A 157 33.94 -9.88 -17.54
N GLN A 158 34.18 -9.27 -16.40
CA GLN A 158 35.49 -9.27 -15.74
C GLN A 158 35.91 -10.68 -15.35
N ASN A 159 35.02 -11.47 -14.75
CA ASN A 159 35.29 -12.87 -14.39
C ASN A 159 35.53 -13.79 -15.62
N GLN A 160 34.92 -13.48 -16.77
CA GLN A 160 35.23 -14.22 -18.01
C GLN A 160 36.59 -13.84 -18.63
N GLN A 161 37.01 -12.58 -18.53
CA GLN A 161 38.32 -12.14 -19.00
C GLN A 161 39.45 -12.67 -18.12
N GLU A 162 39.28 -12.76 -16.82
CA GLU A 162 40.26 -13.38 -15.92
C GLU A 162 40.45 -14.87 -16.16
N LYS A 163 39.40 -15.59 -16.56
CA LYS A 163 39.49 -17.02 -16.92
C LYS A 163 40.13 -17.27 -18.25
N GLN A 164 40.13 -16.33 -19.18
CA GLN A 164 40.76 -16.44 -20.49
C GLN A 164 42.22 -15.94 -20.49
N GLY A 165 42.67 -15.23 -19.45
CA GLY A 165 43.99 -14.62 -19.35
C GLY A 165 45.08 -15.47 -18.69
N LYS A 166 44.86 -16.76 -18.38
CA LYS A 166 45.92 -17.63 -17.86
C LYS A 166 46.58 -18.40 -19.00
N PRO A 167 47.84 -18.06 -19.40
CA PRO A 167 48.56 -18.85 -20.37
C PRO A 167 48.94 -20.21 -19.78
N HIS A 168 48.60 -21.27 -20.51
CA HIS A 168 49.13 -22.60 -20.32
C HIS A 168 50.66 -22.52 -20.32
N LYS A 169 51.32 -22.69 -19.17
CA LYS A 169 52.73 -23.14 -19.14
C LYS A 169 52.70 -24.64 -18.98
N GLN A 170 53.14 -25.26 -20.07
CA GLN A 170 53.35 -26.69 -20.20
C GLN A 170 54.30 -27.19 -19.13
N GLU A 171 53.99 -28.40 -18.69
CA GLU A 171 54.88 -29.30 -17.98
C GLU A 171 56.15 -29.58 -18.77
N GLU A 172 57.28 -29.57 -18.12
CA GLU A 172 58.30 -30.54 -18.36
C GLU A 172 59.26 -30.72 -17.17
N SER A 173 59.48 -31.97 -16.92
CA SER A 173 60.55 -32.65 -16.26
C SER A 173 60.47 -32.96 -14.77
N SER A 174 60.18 -34.20 -14.58
CA SER A 174 61.06 -35.29 -14.07
C SER A 174 61.18 -35.44 -12.56
N LYS A 175 60.54 -36.53 -12.14
CA LYS A 175 61.04 -37.58 -11.21
C LYS A 175 62.23 -37.24 -10.36
N VAL A 176 62.17 -37.39 -9.07
CA VAL A 176 62.95 -38.31 -8.26
C VAL A 176 62.59 -38.16 -6.73
N LYS A 177 62.28 -39.37 -6.15
CA LYS A 177 62.46 -39.84 -4.76
C LYS A 177 61.69 -39.18 -3.57
N GLN A 178 60.67 -39.88 -3.13
CA GLN A 178 60.56 -40.77 -1.97
C GLN A 178 61.25 -40.36 -0.66
N GLN A 179 60.41 -40.34 0.34
CA GLN A 179 60.55 -40.87 1.69
C GLN A 179 60.85 -39.93 2.87
N LYS A 180 60.00 -40.15 3.85
CA LYS A 180 60.13 -39.93 5.30
C LYS A 180 59.85 -38.49 5.76
N GLY A 181 58.92 -38.29 6.60
CA GLY A 181 58.68 -38.77 7.90
C GLY A 181 57.71 -37.86 8.64
N GLN A 182 56.95 -38.50 9.45
CA GLN A 182 55.95 -38.03 10.39
C GLN A 182 56.33 -36.82 11.26
N LYS A 183 55.35 -36.02 11.54
CA LYS A 183 54.81 -35.57 12.86
C LYS A 183 54.59 -34.09 13.00
N LYS A 184 53.29 -33.84 13.36
CA LYS A 184 52.80 -32.85 14.31
C LYS A 184 52.98 -31.36 14.02
N ALA A 185 51.94 -30.65 13.73
CA ALA A 185 51.19 -29.90 14.78
C ALA A 185 49.99 -29.19 14.13
N GLU A 186 48.85 -29.35 14.76
CA GLU A 186 47.64 -28.57 14.60
C GLU A 186 47.92 -27.09 14.73
N GLN A 187 47.46 -26.29 13.76
CA GLN A 187 47.00 -24.93 14.03
C GLN A 187 45.72 -24.69 13.28
N LYS A 188 44.68 -24.59 14.07
CA LYS A 188 43.32 -24.19 13.69
C LYS A 188 43.36 -22.77 13.11
N GLN A 189 42.93 -22.57 11.89
CA GLN A 189 42.37 -21.28 11.45
C GLN A 189 40.87 -21.32 11.65
N PRO A 190 40.29 -20.24 12.17
CA PRO A 190 38.85 -20.22 12.44
C PRO A 190 38.06 -20.06 11.15
N ALA A 191 37.09 -20.94 10.98
CA ALA A 191 36.07 -20.86 9.96
C ALA A 191 35.30 -19.54 10.13
N GLN A 192 35.14 -18.79 9.06
CA GLN A 192 34.20 -17.69 9.00
C GLN A 192 32.80 -18.27 9.08
N GLU A 193 32.12 -17.95 10.18
CA GLU A 193 30.70 -18.21 10.35
C GLU A 193 29.87 -17.43 9.33
N PRO A 194 28.78 -18.02 8.82
CA PRO A 194 27.82 -17.29 7.99
C PRO A 194 27.19 -16.20 8.84
N GLN A 195 27.16 -14.97 8.35
CA GLN A 195 26.42 -13.88 8.98
C GLN A 195 24.94 -14.25 9.03
N GLU A 196 24.50 -14.69 10.19
CA GLU A 196 23.07 -14.75 10.53
C GLU A 196 22.48 -13.35 10.36
N LYS A 197 21.46 -13.26 9.52
CA LYS A 197 20.57 -12.10 9.49
C LYS A 197 19.95 -11.97 10.88
N LYS A 198 20.49 -11.08 11.71
CA LYS A 198 19.86 -10.73 12.98
C LYS A 198 18.47 -10.16 12.68
N GLU A 199 17.45 -10.94 12.97
CA GLU A 199 16.10 -10.42 13.04
C GLU A 199 16.08 -9.34 14.12
N MET A 200 15.61 -8.16 13.72
CA MET A 200 15.50 -7.00 14.59
C MET A 200 14.55 -7.33 15.76
N THR A 201 15.01 -7.16 16.97
CA THR A 201 14.20 -7.43 18.15
C THR A 201 13.01 -6.46 18.23
N LYS A 202 11.92 -6.88 18.90
CA LYS A 202 10.72 -6.04 19.08
C LYS A 202 11.06 -4.70 19.75
N ALA A 203 12.09 -4.67 20.61
CA ALA A 203 12.57 -3.45 21.28
C ALA A 203 13.31 -2.51 20.31
N GLU A 204 14.10 -3.05 19.37
CA GLU A 204 14.78 -2.26 18.33
C GLU A 204 13.77 -1.72 17.32
N ALA A 205 12.76 -2.52 16.95
CA ALA A 205 11.67 -2.07 16.10
C ALA A 205 10.85 -0.94 16.74
N MET A 206 10.58 -1.01 18.05
CA MET A 206 9.91 0.06 18.78
C MET A 206 10.74 1.34 18.84
N ARG A 207 12.05 1.24 19.13
CA ARG A 207 12.95 2.41 19.14
C ARG A 207 13.06 3.07 17.77
N LEU A 208 13.08 2.28 16.68
CA LEU A 208 13.09 2.81 15.32
C LEU A 208 11.77 3.51 14.98
N LEU A 209 10.64 2.95 15.45
CA LEU A 209 9.31 3.54 15.27
C LEU A 209 9.15 4.85 16.03
N ASP A 210 9.68 4.94 17.25
CA ASP A 210 9.67 6.16 18.07
C ASP A 210 10.61 7.22 17.49
N ALA A 211 11.80 6.85 17.01
CA ALA A 211 12.71 7.76 16.32
C ALA A 211 12.10 8.34 15.02
N LEU A 212 11.34 7.53 14.28
CA LEU A 212 10.62 7.98 13.08
C LEU A 212 9.46 8.93 13.42
N LYS A 213 8.80 8.73 14.57
CA LYS A 213 7.76 9.65 15.06
C LYS A 213 8.35 11.01 15.46
N ASP A 214 9.52 11.00 16.09
CA ASP A 214 10.21 12.23 16.52
C ASP A 214 10.78 13.02 15.33
N GLU A 215 11.16 12.37 14.20
CA GLU A 215 11.57 13.05 12.98
C GLU A 215 10.40 13.67 12.19
N GLU A 216 9.19 13.10 12.28
CA GLU A 216 8.00 13.66 11.62
C GLU A 216 7.46 14.91 12.33
N GLN A 217 7.54 14.99 13.64
CA GLN A 217 6.99 16.09 14.45
C GLN A 217 7.62 17.46 14.15
N PRO A 218 8.95 17.63 14.02
CA PRO A 218 9.55 18.95 13.76
C PRO A 218 9.35 19.45 12.32
N ARG A 219 9.14 18.55 11.34
CA ARG A 219 8.86 18.93 9.95
C ARG A 219 7.43 19.45 9.77
N LEU A 220 6.48 18.91 10.53
CA LEU A 220 5.08 19.39 10.56
C LEU A 220 4.97 20.82 11.11
N LEU A 221 5.78 21.19 12.08
CA LEU A 221 5.73 22.52 12.71
C LEU A 221 6.43 23.64 11.91
N LYS A 222 7.43 23.31 11.08
CA LYS A 222 8.14 24.31 10.25
C LYS A 222 7.50 24.60 8.88
N GLY A 223 6.69 23.66 8.34
CA GLY A 223 5.93 23.87 7.09
C GLY A 223 4.67 24.71 7.25
N GLN A 224 4.24 24.99 8.49
CA GLN A 224 2.94 25.62 8.80
C GLN A 224 2.86 27.14 8.53
N ARG A 225 3.94 27.80 8.12
CA ARG A 225 3.93 29.28 8.00
C ARG A 225 3.88 29.86 6.59
N GLN A 226 3.90 29.08 5.51
CA GLN A 226 3.98 29.66 4.15
C GLN A 226 3.15 29.02 3.03
N MET A 227 2.32 28.02 3.27
CA MET A 227 1.32 27.57 2.29
C MET A 227 0.06 27.14 3.03
N GLY A 228 -1.12 27.46 2.45
CA GLY A 228 -2.43 27.13 3.04
C GLY A 228 -2.43 25.69 3.55
N HIS A 229 -2.70 25.55 4.83
CA HIS A 229 -2.49 24.34 5.60
C HIS A 229 -3.56 23.31 5.23
N PHE A 230 -3.21 22.36 4.37
CA PHE A 230 -4.01 21.14 4.21
C PHE A 230 -3.46 20.10 5.18
N PRO A 231 -4.27 19.60 6.13
CA PRO A 231 -3.84 18.50 6.98
C PRO A 231 -3.49 17.27 6.14
N GLU A 232 -2.39 16.58 6.47
CA GLU A 232 -1.96 15.35 5.77
C GLU A 232 -2.88 14.15 6.06
N VAL A 233 -4.10 14.40 6.51
CA VAL A 233 -5.07 13.37 6.91
C VAL A 233 -6.17 13.28 5.86
N PHE A 234 -6.34 12.08 5.33
CA PHE A 234 -7.47 11.76 4.44
C PHE A 234 -8.80 11.86 5.20
N LYS A 235 -9.80 12.53 4.60
CA LYS A 235 -11.13 12.70 5.21
C LYS A 235 -12.06 11.56 4.79
N ASP A 236 -12.52 10.78 5.75
CA ASP A 236 -13.32 9.57 5.52
C ASP A 236 -14.52 9.42 6.48
N TRP A 237 -15.15 10.53 6.87
CA TRP A 237 -16.37 10.53 7.69
C TRP A 237 -17.67 10.43 6.92
#